data_bd35604573d02138f7f75f3adbd39e8a
#
_entry.id   bd35604573d02138f7f75f3adbd39e8a
#
_cell.length_a   1.000
_cell.length_b   1.000
_cell.length_c   1.000
_cell.angle_alpha   90.00
_cell.angle_beta   90.00
_cell.angle_gamma   90.00
#
_symmetry.space_group_name_H-M   'P 1'
#
loop_
_entity.id
_entity.type
_entity.pdbx_description
1 polymer ?
#
loop_
_entity_poly.entity_id
_entity_poly.type
_entity_poly.pdbx_seq_one_letter_code
_entity_poly.pdbx_strand_id
1 'polypeptide(L)'
;MLRFLTIAIAFIFAPSLARAGGIPAYDTEAVCAYLADTSAKQEVVMRGCLDFQERVRNQIALAWDKVPVSVQDSCAKATEESKDYWRLKSCIDMQMPIEATASGR
;
A
#
# COMPACT_ATOMS: atom_id res chain seq x y z
N MET A 1 21.19 -44.16 29.50
CA MET A 1 20.80 -43.93 29.10
C MET A 1 20.30 -42.85 28.62
N LEU A 2 20.21 -42.36 28.16
CA LEU A 2 19.70 -41.56 27.73
C LEU A 2 19.49 -40.70 26.96
N ARG A 3 19.10 -40.37 26.55
CA ARG A 3 18.83 -39.73 25.90
C ARG A 3 18.38 -38.76 25.49
N PHE A 4 18.12 -38.19 24.95
CA PHE A 4 17.61 -37.42 24.53
C PHE A 4 17.39 -36.62 23.86
N LEU A 5 17.01 -36.18 23.29
CA LEU A 5 16.65 -35.61 22.61
C LEU A 5 16.34 -34.64 22.16
N THR A 6 15.95 -34.09 21.72
CA THR A 6 15.56 -33.29 21.40
C THR A 6 15.24 -32.63 20.51
N ILE A 7 15.00 -32.15 20.02
CA ILE A 7 14.61 -31.56 19.16
C ILE A 7 14.30 -30.44 18.85
N ALA A 8 14.13 -29.87 18.40
CA ALA A 8 13.96 -28.84 18.10
C ALA A 8 13.34 -28.30 17.09
N ILE A 9 13.18 -27.94 16.69
CA ILE A 9 12.59 -27.51 15.77
C ILE A 9 12.37 -26.37 15.32
N ALA A 10 12.30 -25.86 14.89
CA ALA A 10 12.19 -24.78 14.49
C ALA A 10 11.50 -24.22 13.60
N PHE A 11 11.32 -23.84 13.18
CA PHE A 11 10.68 -23.31 12.44
C PHE A 11 10.61 -22.24 11.92
N ILE A 12 10.36 -21.87 11.38
CA ILE A 12 10.29 -21.07 10.87
C ILE A 12 9.74 -20.37 10.16
N PHE A 13 9.54 -19.83 9.63
CA PHE A 13 8.95 -19.17 9.00
C PHE A 13 9.04 -18.28 8.28
N ALA A 14 8.83 -18.00 7.69
CA ALA A 14 8.79 -17.43 6.72
C ALA A 14 8.20 -16.31 6.41
N PRO A 15 8.40 -15.56 6.57
CA PRO A 15 7.89 -14.38 6.38
C PRO A 15 7.94 -13.86 5.06
N SER A 16 8.75 -14.21 4.43
CA SER A 16 8.87 -13.61 3.22
C SER A 16 7.63 -13.45 2.57
N LEU A 17 6.84 -14.31 2.75
CA LEU A 17 5.74 -14.22 2.11
C LEU A 17 5.05 -13.12 2.49
N ALA A 18 5.20 -12.87 3.53
CA ALA A 18 4.46 -11.84 3.94
C ALA A 18 4.58 -10.69 3.12
N ARG A 19 5.57 -10.34 2.88
CA ARG A 19 5.71 -9.22 2.34
C ARG A 19 5.30 -9.16 1.11
N ALA A 20 5.42 -10.04 0.63
CA ALA A 20 5.16 -9.94 -0.66
C ALA A 20 3.84 -9.44 -0.92
N GLY A 21 2.92 -9.66 -0.32
CA GLY A 21 1.70 -9.28 -0.77
C GLY A 21 1.20 -8.03 -0.28
N GLY A 22 1.91 -7.38 0.45
CA GLY A 22 1.30 -6.31 1.10
C GLY A 22 1.32 -4.99 0.44
N ILE A 23 0.19 -4.42 0.24
CA ILE A 23 0.12 -3.07 -0.18
C ILE A 23 0.43 -2.28 1.08
N PRO A 24 1.16 -1.20 1.01
CA PRO A 24 1.51 -0.45 2.20
C PRO A 24 0.31 0.03 2.98
N ALA A 25 0.41 0.04 4.29
CA ALA A 25 -0.67 0.51 5.13
C ALA A 25 -0.35 1.92 5.58
N TYR A 26 -1.02 2.90 5.03
CA TYR A 26 -0.76 4.28 5.36
C TYR A 26 -1.77 4.79 6.38
N ASP A 27 -1.32 5.68 7.24
CA ASP A 27 -2.20 6.33 8.19
C ASP A 27 -2.80 7.52 7.46
N THR A 28 -3.89 7.29 6.77
CA THR A 28 -4.46 8.33 5.94
C THR A 28 -5.17 9.39 6.76
N GLU A 29 -5.37 9.17 8.04
CA GLU A 29 -5.97 10.18 8.86
C GLU A 29 -5.09 11.41 8.93
N ALA A 30 -3.79 11.20 8.98
CA ALA A 30 -2.87 12.34 9.05
C ALA A 30 -2.92 13.15 7.77
N VAL A 31 -2.98 12.48 6.64
CA VAL A 31 -3.04 13.16 5.36
C VAL A 31 -4.35 13.93 5.26
N CYS A 32 -5.43 13.31 5.66
CA CYS A 32 -6.72 13.93 5.53
C CYS A 32 -6.91 15.06 6.55
N ALA A 33 -6.31 14.93 7.72
CA ALA A 33 -6.40 15.98 8.71
C ALA A 33 -5.69 17.24 8.21
N TYR A 34 -4.59 17.05 7.51
CA TYR A 34 -3.85 18.18 6.98
C TYR A 34 -4.72 18.94 5.96
N LEU A 35 -5.42 18.20 5.11
CA LEU A 35 -6.28 18.84 4.14
C LEU A 35 -7.48 19.50 4.81
N ALA A 36 -8.04 18.87 5.81
CA ALA A 36 -9.22 19.39 6.45
C ALA A 36 -8.93 20.62 7.30
N ASP A 37 -7.69 20.72 7.75
CA ASP A 37 -7.30 21.77 8.66
C ASP A 37 -7.52 23.15 8.12
N THR A 38 -7.47 23.32 6.82
CA THR A 38 -7.63 24.63 6.24
C THR A 38 -9.03 24.84 5.71
N SER A 39 -9.94 23.94 5.99
CA SER A 39 -11.27 24.04 5.45
C SER A 39 -12.26 24.52 6.50
N ALA A 40 -13.25 25.27 6.06
CA ALA A 40 -14.29 25.71 6.96
C ALA A 40 -15.20 24.56 7.32
N LYS A 41 -15.21 23.48 6.52
CA LYS A 41 -16.02 22.34 6.81
C LYS A 41 -15.15 21.14 7.04
N GLN A 42 -14.40 21.19 8.12
CA GLN A 42 -13.41 20.17 8.40
C GLN A 42 -13.96 18.76 8.41
N GLU A 43 -15.11 18.58 9.01
CA GLU A 43 -15.66 17.26 9.11
C GLU A 43 -16.02 16.67 7.77
N VAL A 44 -16.59 17.48 6.91
CA VAL A 44 -16.97 17.03 5.59
C VAL A 44 -15.74 16.69 4.77
N VAL A 45 -14.72 17.54 4.84
CA VAL A 45 -13.50 17.31 4.09
C VAL A 45 -12.79 16.06 4.62
N MET A 46 -12.77 15.90 5.94
CA MET A 46 -12.11 14.74 6.52
C MET A 46 -12.76 13.45 6.06
N ARG A 47 -14.08 13.40 6.14
CA ARG A 47 -14.78 12.19 5.76
C ARG A 47 -14.64 11.89 4.29
N GLY A 48 -14.74 12.91 3.46
CA GLY A 48 -14.58 12.71 2.02
C GLY A 48 -13.19 12.26 1.67
N CYS A 49 -12.19 12.80 2.36
CA CYS A 49 -10.81 12.43 2.11
C CYS A 49 -10.56 10.98 2.50
N LEU A 50 -11.02 10.58 3.68
CA LEU A 50 -10.82 9.22 4.14
C LEU A 50 -11.51 8.24 3.20
N ASP A 51 -12.69 8.58 2.74
CA ASP A 51 -13.42 7.74 1.83
C ASP A 51 -12.67 7.62 0.50
N PHE A 52 -12.13 8.72 0.03
CA PHE A 52 -11.38 8.72 -1.22
C PHE A 52 -10.12 7.87 -1.08
N GLN A 53 -9.39 8.02 0.02
CA GLN A 53 -8.19 7.25 0.23
C GLN A 53 -8.49 5.75 0.27
N GLU A 54 -9.58 5.40 0.91
CA GLU A 54 -9.93 4.00 1.00
C GLU A 54 -10.31 3.43 -0.36
N ARG A 55 -11.03 4.20 -1.16
CA ARG A 55 -11.39 3.73 -2.48
C ARG A 55 -10.16 3.54 -3.36
N VAL A 56 -9.22 4.48 -3.29
CA VAL A 56 -8.01 4.36 -4.08
C VAL A 56 -7.20 3.16 -3.61
N ARG A 57 -7.11 2.97 -2.29
CA ARG A 57 -6.39 1.83 -1.76
C ARG A 57 -6.99 0.54 -2.27
N ASN A 58 -8.31 0.46 -2.30
CA ASN A 58 -8.96 -0.75 -2.76
C ASN A 58 -8.71 -0.98 -4.25
N GLN A 59 -8.63 0.08 -5.04
CA GLN A 59 -8.32 -0.08 -6.44
C GLN A 59 -6.92 -0.62 -6.62
N ILE A 60 -5.97 -0.11 -5.83
CA ILE A 60 -4.60 -0.59 -5.91
C ILE A 60 -4.55 -2.06 -5.48
N ALA A 61 -5.30 -2.39 -4.43
CA ALA A 61 -5.27 -3.75 -3.91
C ALA A 61 -5.76 -4.76 -4.94
N LEU A 62 -6.75 -4.38 -5.72
CA LEU A 62 -7.28 -5.28 -6.73
C LEU A 62 -6.24 -5.61 -7.80
N ALA A 63 -5.34 -4.71 -8.08
CA ALA A 63 -4.34 -4.93 -9.10
C ALA A 63 -2.95 -5.21 -8.56
N TRP A 64 -2.81 -5.24 -7.26
CA TRP A 64 -1.47 -5.30 -6.65
C TRP A 64 -0.65 -6.48 -7.14
N ASP A 65 -1.29 -7.63 -7.29
CA ASP A 65 -0.56 -8.82 -7.73
C ASP A 65 -0.01 -8.68 -9.13
N LYS A 66 -0.59 -7.82 -9.92
CA LYS A 66 -0.15 -7.64 -11.28
C LYS A 66 0.90 -6.56 -11.42
N VAL A 67 1.19 -5.85 -10.35
CA VAL A 67 2.21 -4.82 -10.40
C VAL A 67 3.55 -5.48 -10.16
N PRO A 68 4.52 -5.27 -11.04
CA PRO A 68 5.83 -5.88 -10.86
C PRO A 68 6.43 -5.49 -9.53
N VAL A 69 7.13 -6.41 -8.91
CA VAL A 69 7.70 -6.17 -7.59
C VAL A 69 8.60 -4.95 -7.59
N SER A 70 9.35 -4.73 -8.64
CA SER A 70 10.22 -3.56 -8.69
C SER A 70 9.43 -2.28 -8.65
N VAL A 71 8.26 -2.25 -9.28
CA VAL A 71 7.41 -1.08 -9.27
C VAL A 71 6.76 -0.94 -7.90
N GLN A 72 6.34 -2.05 -7.31
CA GLN A 72 5.78 -2.01 -5.98
C GLN A 72 6.76 -1.38 -5.01
N ASP A 73 8.00 -1.85 -5.02
CA ASP A 73 9.01 -1.36 -4.11
C ASP A 73 9.36 0.10 -4.38
N SER A 74 9.53 0.41 -5.63
CA SER A 74 9.92 1.76 -6.02
C SER A 74 8.84 2.77 -5.62
N CYS A 75 7.59 2.44 -5.88
CA CYS A 75 6.52 3.36 -5.58
C CYS A 75 6.20 3.41 -4.09
N ALA A 76 6.33 2.29 -3.40
CA ALA A 76 6.13 2.31 -1.96
C ALA A 76 7.18 3.20 -1.31
N LYS A 77 8.41 3.15 -1.80
CA LYS A 77 9.43 3.98 -1.24
C LYS A 77 9.20 5.44 -1.58
N ALA A 78 8.78 5.71 -2.79
CA ALA A 78 8.57 7.08 -3.21
C ALA A 78 7.44 7.75 -2.44
N THR A 79 6.49 6.99 -1.93
CA THR A 79 5.35 7.57 -1.24
C THR A 79 5.38 7.31 0.25
N GLU A 80 6.51 6.84 0.74
CA GLU A 80 6.65 6.50 2.12
C GLU A 80 6.37 7.68 3.05
N GLU A 81 6.78 8.86 2.68
CA GLU A 81 6.56 10.00 3.50
C GLU A 81 5.20 10.64 3.33
N SER A 82 4.68 10.61 2.13
CA SER A 82 3.38 11.24 1.90
C SER A 82 2.25 10.41 2.43
N LYS A 83 2.43 9.08 2.49
CA LYS A 83 1.41 8.17 2.98
C LYS A 83 0.06 8.41 2.34
N ASP A 84 0.08 8.66 1.05
CA ASP A 84 -1.09 9.05 0.30
C ASP A 84 -1.33 8.01 -0.79
N TYR A 85 -2.43 7.30 -0.75
CA TYR A 85 -2.70 6.25 -1.72
C TYR A 85 -2.86 6.79 -3.12
N TRP A 86 -3.32 8.03 -3.25
CA TRP A 86 -3.44 8.61 -4.59
C TRP A 86 -2.06 8.75 -5.21
N ARG A 87 -1.07 9.13 -4.42
CA ARG A 87 0.28 9.26 -4.94
C ARG A 87 0.87 7.90 -5.25
N LEU A 88 0.54 6.91 -4.44
CA LEU A 88 1.01 5.56 -4.69
C LEU A 88 0.43 5.08 -6.02
N LYS A 89 -0.86 5.29 -6.22
CA LYS A 89 -1.49 4.86 -7.44
C LYS A 89 -0.91 5.61 -8.64
N SER A 90 -0.68 6.90 -8.50
CA SER A 90 -0.12 7.68 -9.59
C SER A 90 1.28 7.20 -9.94
N CYS A 91 2.08 6.86 -8.94
CA CYS A 91 3.41 6.34 -9.19
C CYS A 91 3.34 5.04 -9.97
N ILE A 92 2.45 4.15 -9.56
CA ILE A 92 2.31 2.87 -10.23
C ILE A 92 1.86 3.10 -11.66
N ASP A 93 0.86 3.94 -11.85
CA ASP A 93 0.34 4.19 -13.18
C ASP A 93 1.41 4.76 -14.11
N MET A 94 2.30 5.56 -13.59
CA MET A 94 3.34 6.14 -14.41
C MET A 94 4.42 5.14 -14.77
N GLN A 95 4.60 4.12 -13.99
CA GLN A 95 5.63 3.13 -14.25
C GLN A 95 5.12 1.86 -14.92
N MET A 96 3.83 1.74 -15.05
CA MET A 96 3.30 0.54 -15.67
C MET A 96 3.49 0.59 -17.17
N PRO A 97 3.51 -0.56 -17.78
CA PRO A 97 3.71 -0.62 -19.21
C PRO A 97 2.58 0.05 -19.95
N ILE A 98 2.90 0.42 -21.13
CA ILE A 98 2.00 1.02 -21.97
C ILE A 98 0.69 0.36 -22.16
N GLU A 99 0.62 -0.90 -22.04
CA GLU A 99 -0.60 -1.53 -22.26
C GLU A 99 -1.67 -0.96 -21.40
N ALA A 100 -1.31 -0.47 -20.24
CA ALA A 100 -2.28 0.12 -19.37
C ALA A 100 -2.84 1.37 -20.02
N THR A 101 -2.02 2.07 -20.70
CA THR A 101 -2.43 3.28 -21.35
C THR A 101 -3.32 2.96 -22.50
N ALA A 102 -2.96 1.97 -23.22
CA ALA A 102 -3.74 1.60 -24.38
C ALA A 102 -5.13 1.26 -23.98
N SER A 103 -5.29 0.54 -22.89
CA SER A 103 -6.63 0.19 -22.55
C SER A 103 -7.35 1.41 -22.05
N GLY A 104 -6.65 2.39 -21.66
CA GLY A 104 -7.29 3.58 -21.21
C GLY A 104 -7.87 4.38 -22.33
N ARG A 105 -7.52 4.08 -23.52
CA ARG A 105 -7.99 4.81 -24.53
C ARG A 105 -8.85 4.28 -25.13
#